data_890a7a43a88ac08ba56f9c0b2573f32d
#
_entry.id   890a7a43a88ac08ba56f9c0b2573f32d
#
_cell.length_a   1.000
_cell.length_b   1.000
_cell.length_c   1.000
_cell.angle_alpha   90.00
_cell.angle_beta   90.00
_cell.angle_gamma   90.00
#
_symmetry.space_group_name_H-M   'P 1'
#
loop_
_entity.id
_entity.type
_entity.pdbx_description
1 polymer ?
#
loop_
_entity_poly.entity_id
_entity_poly.type
_entity_poly.pdbx_seq_one_letter_code
_entity_poly.pdbx_strand_id
1 'polypeptide(L)'
;MQEKLKQLELLVSQVAARQQQTQAQNTALHQKVRQLEENLDKLRTVETEVKTLREWKRTTQQTLKHLLVKVDKEIQKSRQDENAPL
;
A
#
# COMPACT_ATOMS: atom_id res chain seq x y z
N MET A 1 -33.96 2.43 54.58
CA MET A 1 -32.53 2.71 54.45
C MET A 1 -31.75 1.59 53.77
N GLN A 2 -32.02 0.35 54.06
CA GLN A 2 -31.33 -0.79 53.42
C GLN A 2 -31.60 -0.91 51.94
N GLU A 3 -32.79 -0.54 51.48
CA GLU A 3 -33.17 -0.59 50.06
C GLU A 3 -32.37 0.46 49.23
N LYS A 4 -32.16 1.65 49.76
CA LYS A 4 -31.38 2.68 49.10
C LYS A 4 -29.89 2.30 48.96
N LEU A 5 -29.35 1.62 49.97
CA LEU A 5 -28.00 1.10 49.95
C LEU A 5 -27.84 0.00 48.90
N LYS A 6 -28.82 -0.91 48.82
CA LYS A 6 -28.83 -1.95 47.77
C LYS A 6 -28.93 -1.39 46.38
N GLN A 7 -29.76 -0.36 46.19
CA GLN A 7 -29.87 0.34 44.91
C GLN A 7 -28.60 1.03 44.53
N LEU A 8 -27.91 1.66 45.47
CA LEU A 8 -26.59 2.29 45.27
C LEU A 8 -25.53 1.25 44.88
N GLU A 9 -25.49 0.12 45.60
CA GLU A 9 -24.58 -0.99 45.27
C GLU A 9 -24.82 -1.54 43.86
N LEU A 10 -26.08 -1.67 43.51
CA LEU A 10 -26.46 -2.14 42.16
C LEU A 10 -26.01 -1.14 41.09
N LEU A 11 -26.23 0.14 41.32
CA LEU A 11 -25.79 1.20 40.40
C LEU A 11 -24.28 1.25 40.25
N VAL A 12 -23.54 1.12 41.34
CA VAL A 12 -22.07 1.08 41.31
C VAL A 12 -21.59 -0.13 40.52
N SER A 13 -22.20 -1.30 40.73
CA SER A 13 -21.88 -2.50 39.98
C SER A 13 -22.15 -2.33 38.49
N GLN A 14 -23.27 -1.72 38.12
CA GLN A 14 -23.62 -1.46 36.71
C GLN A 14 -22.65 -0.49 36.05
N VAL A 15 -22.26 0.58 36.74
CA VAL A 15 -21.30 1.56 36.25
C VAL A 15 -19.92 0.92 36.09
N ALA A 16 -19.49 0.09 37.03
CA ALA A 16 -18.23 -0.63 36.94
C ALA A 16 -18.21 -1.60 35.77
N ALA A 17 -19.31 -2.33 35.57
CA ALA A 17 -19.43 -3.23 34.42
C ALA A 17 -19.39 -2.48 33.08
N ARG A 18 -20.10 -1.34 32.98
CA ARG A 18 -20.06 -0.48 31.79
C ARG A 18 -18.66 0.08 31.53
N GLN A 19 -17.98 0.48 32.57
CA GLN A 19 -16.63 1.02 32.47
C GLN A 19 -15.66 -0.04 31.94
N GLN A 20 -15.74 -1.27 32.44
CA GLN A 20 -14.94 -2.38 31.96
C GLN A 20 -15.24 -2.68 30.49
N GLN A 21 -16.52 -2.68 30.11
CA GLN A 21 -16.96 -2.91 28.75
C GLN A 21 -16.44 -1.82 27.81
N THR A 22 -16.53 -0.55 28.22
CA THR A 22 -16.02 0.59 27.46
C THR A 22 -14.51 0.53 27.29
N GLN A 23 -13.77 0.16 28.34
CA GLN A 23 -12.33 -0.03 28.27
C GLN A 23 -11.95 -1.16 27.31
N ALA A 24 -12.67 -2.29 27.38
CA ALA A 24 -12.45 -3.41 26.46
C ALA A 24 -12.71 -3.02 25.01
N GLN A 25 -13.78 -2.27 24.74
CA GLN A 25 -14.11 -1.75 23.43
C GLN A 25 -13.04 -0.74 22.95
N ASN A 26 -12.57 0.13 23.83
CA ASN A 26 -11.51 1.09 23.52
C ASN A 26 -10.22 0.37 23.12
N THR A 27 -9.82 -0.63 23.89
CA THR A 27 -8.62 -1.41 23.60
C THR A 27 -8.76 -2.13 22.23
N ALA A 28 -9.93 -2.71 21.98
CA ALA A 28 -10.21 -3.38 20.71
C ALA A 28 -10.16 -2.39 19.53
N LEU A 29 -10.72 -1.18 19.71
CA LEU A 29 -10.67 -0.13 18.69
C LEU A 29 -9.24 0.35 18.42
N HIS A 30 -8.44 0.53 19.46
CA HIS A 30 -7.03 0.90 19.30
C HIS A 30 -6.24 -0.15 18.54
N GLN A 31 -6.50 -1.42 18.80
CA GLN A 31 -5.88 -2.52 18.05
C GLN A 31 -6.28 -2.51 16.58
N LYS A 32 -7.58 -2.27 16.30
CA LYS A 32 -8.06 -2.15 14.92
C LYS A 32 -7.43 -0.96 14.19
N VAL A 33 -7.30 0.17 14.86
CA VAL A 33 -6.66 1.36 14.30
C VAL A 33 -5.20 1.06 13.96
N ARG A 34 -4.46 0.40 14.84
CA ARG A 34 -3.09 -0.02 14.56
C ARG A 34 -2.99 -0.93 13.34
N GLN A 35 -3.88 -1.93 13.26
CA GLN A 35 -3.91 -2.84 12.12
C GLN A 35 -4.21 -2.10 10.82
N LEU A 36 -5.16 -1.17 10.85
CA LEU A 36 -5.49 -0.34 9.69
C LEU A 36 -4.31 0.56 9.27
N GLU A 37 -3.61 1.14 10.22
CA GLU A 37 -2.41 1.95 9.95
C GLU A 37 -1.30 1.11 9.32
N GLU A 38 -1.06 -0.10 9.84
CA GLU A 38 -0.09 -1.03 9.28
C GLU A 38 -0.46 -1.44 7.85
N ASN A 39 -1.75 -1.72 7.61
CA ASN A 39 -2.25 -2.04 6.28
C ASN A 39 -2.11 -0.87 5.31
N LEU A 40 -2.38 0.35 5.78
CA LEU A 40 -2.17 1.57 5.00
C LEU A 40 -0.70 1.75 4.60
N ASP A 41 0.22 1.52 5.52
CA ASP A 41 1.65 1.61 5.23
C ASP A 41 2.08 0.58 4.20
N LYS A 42 1.58 -0.65 4.31
CA LYS A 42 1.82 -1.71 3.31
C LYS A 42 1.28 -1.33 1.94
N LEU A 43 0.07 -0.79 1.89
CA LEU A 43 -0.54 -0.32 0.64
C LEU A 43 0.26 0.81 0.00
N ARG A 44 0.74 1.76 0.78
CA ARG A 44 1.60 2.86 0.30
C ARG A 44 2.91 2.33 -0.27
N THR A 45 3.50 1.35 0.38
CA THR A 45 4.72 0.69 -0.11
C THR A 45 4.46 0.01 -1.46
N VAL A 46 3.36 -0.74 -1.57
CA VAL A 46 2.96 -1.39 -2.82
C VAL A 46 2.68 -0.37 -3.92
N GLU A 47 2.01 0.72 -3.62
CA GLU A 47 1.76 1.81 -4.57
C GLU A 47 3.06 2.40 -5.11
N THR A 48 4.03 2.64 -4.22
CA THR A 48 5.36 3.14 -4.61
C THR A 48 6.08 2.13 -5.50
N GLU A 49 6.02 0.85 -5.16
CA GLU A 49 6.61 -0.23 -5.97
C GLU A 49 5.96 -0.31 -7.36
N VAL A 50 4.64 -0.19 -7.43
CA VAL A 50 3.91 -0.20 -8.70
C VAL A 50 4.31 0.99 -9.57
N LYS A 51 4.43 2.19 -9.00
CA LYS A 51 4.92 3.38 -9.70
C LYS A 51 6.32 3.18 -10.26
N THR A 52 7.21 2.66 -9.43
CA THR A 52 8.61 2.38 -9.82
C THR A 52 8.66 1.37 -10.96
N LEU A 53 7.87 0.30 -10.88
CA LEU A 53 7.77 -0.72 -11.93
C LEU A 53 7.22 -0.16 -13.25
N ARG A 54 6.22 0.71 -13.18
CA ARG A 54 5.65 1.36 -14.37
C ARG A 54 6.67 2.29 -15.04
N GLU A 55 7.40 3.06 -14.27
CA GLU A 55 8.48 3.92 -14.77
C GLU A 55 9.60 3.10 -15.40
N TRP A 56 10.01 2.02 -14.74
CA TRP A 56 11.01 1.10 -15.26
C TRP A 56 10.55 0.48 -16.57
N LYS A 57 9.30 0.02 -16.65
CA LYS A 57 8.70 -0.54 -17.85
C LYS A 57 8.73 0.48 -19.00
N ARG A 58 8.31 1.70 -18.72
CA ARG A 58 8.30 2.80 -19.72
C ARG A 58 9.69 3.09 -20.23
N THR A 59 10.66 3.24 -19.33
CA THR A 59 12.06 3.50 -19.68
C THR A 59 12.65 2.36 -20.49
N THR A 60 12.38 1.12 -20.10
CA THR A 60 12.85 -0.07 -20.80
C THR A 60 12.26 -0.15 -22.21
N GLN A 61 10.97 0.12 -22.37
CA GLN A 61 10.31 0.14 -23.68
C GLN A 61 10.91 1.22 -24.59
N GLN A 62 11.17 2.40 -24.06
CA GLN A 62 11.81 3.49 -24.81
C GLN A 62 13.22 3.10 -25.25
N THR A 63 13.99 2.52 -24.35
CA THR A 63 15.35 2.05 -24.63
C THR A 63 15.36 0.98 -25.72
N LEU A 64 14.44 0.03 -25.63
CA LEU A 64 14.28 -1.03 -26.65
C LEU A 64 13.90 -0.46 -28.00
N LYS A 65 13.00 0.52 -28.05
CA LYS A 65 12.63 1.21 -29.30
C LYS A 65 13.83 1.93 -29.92
N HIS A 66 14.60 2.62 -29.11
CA HIS A 66 15.82 3.29 -29.56
C HIS A 66 16.85 2.31 -30.11
N LEU A 67 17.04 1.19 -29.44
CA LEU A 67 17.94 0.14 -29.87
C LEU A 67 17.49 -0.48 -31.19
N LEU A 68 16.18 -0.75 -31.34
CA LEU A 68 15.63 -1.28 -32.59
C LEU A 68 15.84 -0.33 -33.77
N VAL A 69 15.60 0.95 -33.56
CA VAL A 69 15.83 1.97 -34.59
C VAL A 69 17.32 2.05 -34.96
N LYS A 70 18.22 2.00 -33.99
CA LYS A 70 19.67 1.99 -34.21
C LYS A 70 20.12 0.78 -35.01
N VAL A 71 19.64 -0.41 -34.62
CA VAL A 71 19.96 -1.67 -35.31
C VAL A 71 19.46 -1.64 -36.74
N ASP A 72 18.25 -1.16 -36.97
CA ASP A 72 17.68 -1.01 -38.32
C ASP A 72 18.52 -0.06 -39.17
N LYS A 73 18.93 1.06 -38.64
CA LYS A 73 19.80 2.00 -39.35
C LYS A 73 21.15 1.39 -39.70
N GLU A 74 21.75 0.66 -38.80
CA GLU A 74 23.02 -0.04 -39.08
C GLU A 74 22.88 -1.14 -40.11
N ILE A 75 21.79 -1.90 -40.05
CA ILE A 75 21.48 -2.93 -41.06
C ILE A 75 21.29 -2.28 -42.42
N GLN A 76 20.55 -1.20 -42.53
CA GLN A 76 20.38 -0.47 -43.80
C GLN A 76 21.68 0.10 -44.31
N LYS A 77 22.53 0.67 -43.45
CA LYS A 77 23.87 1.14 -43.77
C LYS A 77 24.73 0.01 -44.34
N SER A 78 24.72 -1.13 -43.67
CA SER A 78 25.46 -2.32 -44.08
C SER A 78 25.00 -2.83 -45.45
N ARG A 79 23.70 -2.84 -45.72
CA ARG A 79 23.12 -3.21 -47.03
C ARG A 79 23.49 -2.23 -48.13
N GLN A 80 23.49 -0.93 -47.82
CA GLN A 80 23.92 0.10 -48.76
C GLN A 80 25.39 -0.05 -49.14
N ASP A 81 26.25 -0.35 -48.16
CA ASP A 81 27.68 -0.57 -48.38
C ASP A 81 27.94 -1.83 -49.19
N GLU A 82 27.17 -2.89 -49.01
CA GLU A 82 27.23 -4.13 -49.82
C GLU A 82 26.80 -3.89 -51.27
N ASN A 83 25.82 -3.02 -51.50
CA ASN A 83 25.29 -2.70 -52.82
C ASN A 83 25.97 -1.49 -53.46
N ALA A 84 26.93 -0.83 -52.77
CA ALA A 84 27.64 0.29 -53.30
C ALA A 84 28.56 -0.16 -54.49
N PRO A 85 28.52 0.52 -55.61
CA PRO A 85 29.44 0.20 -56.72
C PRO A 85 30.86 0.48 -56.29
N LEU A 86 31.74 -0.43 -56.55
CA LEU A 86 33.16 -0.34 -56.23
C LEU A 86 33.83 0.76 -57.03
#